data_ecee4b3a53b3a1129a197fdf1ff4cb45
#
_entry.id   ecee4b3a53b3a1129a197fdf1ff4cb45
#
_cell.length_a   1.000
_cell.length_b   1.000
_cell.length_c   1.000
_cell.angle_alpha   90.00
_cell.angle_beta   90.00
_cell.angle_gamma   90.00
#
_symmetry.space_group_name_H-M   'P 1'
#
loop_
_entity.id
_entity.type
_entity.pdbx_description
1 polymer ?
#
loop_
_entity_poly.entity_id
_entity_poly.type
_entity_poly.pdbx_seq_one_letter_code
_entity_poly.pdbx_strand_id
1 'polypeptide(L)'
;MGKLQVWSFVLAVLVTTFGCAQKSTSGYKSNSEPDGFAGIKWGTEFSEVESDMVELRSTNDPAEPNVKIKIYYTKKGDDLKMGEARLDRIEYVFWRGKFAEARINATGPENFDDLKTFLFEKYGTVNKFQGAYSWEGSITRIALRYDESAKTCLLTIGSTKLATQEVKDIFEKDKD
;
A
#
# COMPACT_ATOMS: atom_id res chain seq x y z
N MET A 1 7.61 82.30 -10.98
CA MET A 1 8.44 81.28 -10.32
C MET A 1 7.53 80.18 -9.83
N GLY A 2 7.24 79.19 -10.69
CA GLY A 2 6.31 78.10 -10.41
C GLY A 2 7.11 76.86 -10.06
N LYS A 3 6.78 76.25 -8.89
CA LYS A 3 7.36 74.99 -8.44
C LYS A 3 6.59 73.82 -9.07
N LEU A 4 7.26 73.03 -9.92
CA LEU A 4 6.75 71.71 -10.38
C LEU A 4 6.82 70.73 -9.22
N GLN A 5 5.68 70.18 -8.82
CA GLN A 5 5.60 69.00 -7.95
C GLN A 5 5.55 67.74 -8.83
N VAL A 6 6.57 66.92 -8.72
CA VAL A 6 6.63 65.61 -9.37
C VAL A 6 6.01 64.59 -8.44
N TRP A 7 4.86 64.02 -8.85
CA TRP A 7 4.23 62.92 -8.14
C TRP A 7 4.80 61.60 -8.67
N SER A 8 5.59 60.93 -7.84
CA SER A 8 6.06 59.54 -8.09
C SER A 8 4.95 58.58 -7.75
N PHE A 9 4.32 57.99 -8.76
CA PHE A 9 3.47 56.82 -8.57
C PHE A 9 4.35 55.58 -8.43
N VAL A 10 4.45 55.05 -7.20
CA VAL A 10 5.01 53.71 -6.96
C VAL A 10 3.90 52.69 -7.22
N LEU A 11 4.02 52.01 -8.36
CA LEU A 11 3.12 50.90 -8.71
C LEU A 11 3.61 49.66 -7.97
N ALA A 12 2.96 49.31 -6.86
CA ALA A 12 3.21 48.07 -6.14
C ALA A 12 2.54 46.92 -6.91
N VAL A 13 3.34 46.12 -7.64
CA VAL A 13 2.89 44.90 -8.28
C VAL A 13 2.80 43.80 -7.20
N LEU A 14 1.61 43.52 -6.72
CA LEU A 14 1.33 42.35 -5.89
C LEU A 14 1.36 41.08 -6.78
N VAL A 15 2.49 40.37 -6.77
CA VAL A 15 2.57 39.04 -7.35
C VAL A 15 1.95 38.04 -6.37
N THR A 16 0.66 37.76 -6.55
CA THR A 16 0.00 36.64 -5.87
C THR A 16 0.41 35.34 -6.55
N THR A 17 1.44 34.68 -6.01
CA THR A 17 1.77 33.30 -6.38
C THR A 17 0.66 32.38 -5.84
N PHE A 18 -0.32 32.07 -6.67
CA PHE A 18 -1.20 30.91 -6.43
C PHE A 18 -0.35 29.65 -6.56
N GLY A 19 0.24 29.24 -5.46
CA GLY A 19 0.78 27.90 -5.32
C GLY A 19 -0.40 26.92 -5.34
N CYS A 20 -0.73 26.34 -6.51
CA CYS A 20 -1.52 25.14 -6.59
C CYS A 20 -0.70 24.03 -5.91
N ALA A 21 -0.93 23.83 -4.62
CA ALA A 21 -0.56 22.58 -3.96
C ALA A 21 -1.39 21.49 -4.66
N GLN A 22 -0.78 20.75 -5.61
CA GLN A 22 -1.34 19.51 -6.10
C GLN A 22 -1.50 18.59 -4.89
N LYS A 23 -2.73 18.50 -4.37
CA LYS A 23 -3.10 17.46 -3.44
C LYS A 23 -2.84 16.13 -4.16
N SER A 24 -1.79 15.43 -3.75
CA SER A 24 -1.56 14.05 -4.15
C SER A 24 -2.80 13.26 -3.72
N THR A 25 -3.60 12.82 -4.70
CA THR A 25 -4.76 11.97 -4.45
C THR A 25 -4.27 10.54 -4.23
N SER A 26 -3.60 10.28 -3.10
CA SER A 26 -3.10 8.97 -2.71
C SER A 26 -3.99 8.27 -1.69
N GLY A 27 -5.11 8.88 -1.32
CA GLY A 27 -6.03 8.38 -0.29
C GLY A 27 -7.22 7.60 -0.85
N TYR A 28 -7.88 6.90 0.07
CA TYR A 28 -9.12 6.18 -0.21
C TYR A 28 -10.30 7.12 -0.46
N LYS A 29 -11.28 6.67 -1.27
CA LYS A 29 -12.59 7.31 -1.27
C LYS A 29 -13.26 7.13 0.09
N SER A 30 -14.22 8.00 0.42
CA SER A 30 -14.88 7.99 1.73
C SER A 30 -15.40 6.59 2.10
N ASN A 31 -15.09 6.14 3.31
CA ASN A 31 -15.53 4.87 3.90
C ASN A 31 -15.13 3.60 3.13
N SER A 32 -14.07 3.66 2.32
CA SER A 32 -13.63 2.50 1.55
C SER A 32 -12.33 1.86 2.06
N GLU A 33 -11.67 2.46 3.07
CA GLU A 33 -10.46 1.90 3.65
C GLU A 33 -10.76 0.55 4.33
N PRO A 34 -10.09 -0.57 3.94
CA PRO A 34 -10.35 -1.87 4.54
C PRO A 34 -9.67 -2.01 5.91
N ASP A 35 -10.21 -2.86 6.79
CA ASP A 35 -9.62 -3.20 8.09
C ASP A 35 -9.01 -4.62 8.12
N GLY A 36 -8.87 -5.26 6.94
CA GLY A 36 -8.40 -6.62 6.76
C GLY A 36 -8.46 -7.06 5.31
N PHE A 37 -8.25 -8.37 5.09
CA PHE A 37 -8.35 -8.99 3.78
C PHE A 37 -9.02 -10.37 3.87
N ALA A 38 -9.89 -10.73 2.91
CA ALA A 38 -10.58 -12.02 2.81
C ALA A 38 -11.26 -12.45 4.12
N GLY A 39 -11.88 -11.50 4.84
CA GLY A 39 -12.58 -11.73 6.10
C GLY A 39 -11.68 -11.82 7.34
N ILE A 40 -10.34 -11.73 7.19
CA ILE A 40 -9.38 -11.72 8.29
C ILE A 40 -8.98 -10.27 8.58
N LYS A 41 -9.15 -9.80 9.82
CA LYS A 41 -8.77 -8.45 10.22
C LYS A 41 -7.26 -8.32 10.44
N TRP A 42 -6.72 -7.11 10.24
CA TRP A 42 -5.33 -6.85 10.58
C TRP A 42 -5.06 -7.10 12.06
N GLY A 43 -3.98 -7.81 12.35
CA GLY A 43 -3.57 -8.14 13.70
C GLY A 43 -4.23 -9.40 14.28
N THR A 44 -5.09 -10.10 13.55
CA THR A 44 -5.60 -11.42 13.95
C THR A 44 -4.43 -12.36 14.21
N GLU A 45 -4.45 -13.06 15.35
CA GLU A 45 -3.42 -14.04 15.70
C GLU A 45 -3.51 -15.26 14.77
N PHE A 46 -2.36 -15.82 14.41
CA PHE A 46 -2.30 -16.98 13.51
C PHE A 46 -3.14 -18.17 14.01
N SER A 47 -3.12 -18.43 15.34
CA SER A 47 -3.87 -19.50 15.98
C SER A 47 -5.39 -19.44 15.77
N GLU A 48 -5.94 -18.26 15.45
CA GLU A 48 -7.36 -18.09 15.19
C GLU A 48 -7.80 -18.58 13.78
N VAL A 49 -6.82 -18.73 12.86
CA VAL A 49 -7.08 -19.04 11.45
C VAL A 49 -6.22 -20.17 10.89
N GLU A 50 -5.41 -20.82 11.72
CA GLU A 50 -4.41 -21.81 11.29
C GLU A 50 -4.98 -23.03 10.55
N SER A 51 -6.23 -23.42 10.83
CA SER A 51 -6.85 -24.65 10.30
C SER A 51 -6.84 -24.73 8.77
N ASP A 52 -6.94 -23.59 8.11
CA ASP A 52 -7.03 -23.49 6.65
C ASP A 52 -5.73 -23.02 6.01
N MET A 53 -4.70 -22.74 6.82
CA MET A 53 -3.43 -22.18 6.34
C MET A 53 -2.40 -23.27 6.03
N VAL A 54 -1.64 -23.06 4.94
CA VAL A 54 -0.52 -23.92 4.53
C VAL A 54 0.73 -23.04 4.42
N GLU A 55 1.75 -23.33 5.23
CA GLU A 55 3.02 -22.56 5.20
C GLU A 55 3.71 -22.74 3.84
N LEU A 56 4.13 -21.65 3.24
CA LEU A 56 4.92 -21.60 2.01
C LEU A 56 6.39 -21.39 2.29
N ARG A 57 6.69 -20.39 3.10
CA ARG A 57 8.05 -19.98 3.45
C ARG A 57 8.04 -19.11 4.69
N SER A 58 9.21 -18.91 5.28
CA SER A 58 9.39 -17.99 6.40
C SER A 58 10.68 -17.18 6.24
N THR A 59 10.75 -16.06 6.96
CA THR A 59 11.93 -15.25 7.16
C THR A 59 12.26 -15.24 8.66
N ASN A 60 13.50 -15.53 8.99
CA ASN A 60 13.96 -15.56 10.37
C ASN A 60 14.35 -14.15 10.86
N ASP A 61 14.34 -13.97 12.16
CA ASP A 61 14.85 -12.76 12.81
C ASP A 61 16.38 -12.69 12.58
N PRO A 62 16.94 -11.58 12.06
CA PRO A 62 18.39 -11.45 11.88
C PRO A 62 19.19 -11.55 13.20
N ALA A 63 18.63 -11.09 14.31
CA ALA A 63 19.26 -11.19 15.63
C ALA A 63 19.10 -12.58 16.29
N GLU A 64 18.03 -13.29 15.93
CA GLU A 64 17.70 -14.62 16.44
C GLU A 64 17.40 -15.58 15.27
N PRO A 65 18.43 -16.15 14.60
CA PRO A 65 18.25 -16.90 13.35
C PRO A 65 17.34 -18.14 13.45
N ASN A 66 17.04 -18.62 14.66
CA ASN A 66 16.11 -19.73 14.89
C ASN A 66 14.66 -19.28 15.12
N VAL A 67 14.40 -17.97 15.18
CA VAL A 67 13.06 -17.40 15.39
C VAL A 67 12.48 -16.94 14.07
N LYS A 68 11.36 -17.53 13.64
CA LYS A 68 10.61 -17.06 12.47
C LYS A 68 9.91 -15.77 12.82
N ILE A 69 10.28 -14.68 12.14
CA ILE A 69 9.66 -13.35 12.37
C ILE A 69 8.52 -13.06 11.40
N LYS A 70 8.62 -13.58 10.18
CA LYS A 70 7.59 -13.43 9.13
C LYS A 70 7.35 -14.76 8.45
N ILE A 71 6.10 -15.17 8.38
CA ILE A 71 5.70 -16.44 7.79
C ILE A 71 4.62 -16.16 6.73
N TYR A 72 4.75 -16.83 5.60
CA TYR A 72 3.87 -16.69 4.44
C TYR A 72 3.06 -17.96 4.28
N TYR A 73 1.77 -17.82 4.17
CA TYR A 73 0.81 -18.92 4.02
C TYR A 73 -0.03 -18.75 2.76
N THR A 74 -0.52 -19.86 2.23
CA THR A 74 -1.72 -19.87 1.38
C THR A 74 -2.90 -20.39 2.20
N LYS A 75 -4.11 -20.03 1.78
CA LYS A 75 -5.34 -20.54 2.42
C LYS A 75 -5.98 -21.57 1.51
N LYS A 76 -6.41 -22.71 2.08
CA LYS A 76 -7.14 -23.75 1.35
C LYS A 76 -8.49 -23.22 0.88
N GLY A 77 -8.82 -23.48 -0.37
CA GLY A 77 -10.11 -23.07 -0.94
C GLY A 77 -10.26 -21.59 -1.26
N ASP A 78 -9.14 -20.82 -1.28
CA ASP A 78 -9.17 -19.43 -1.75
C ASP A 78 -9.77 -19.34 -3.15
N ASP A 79 -10.64 -18.36 -3.34
CA ASP A 79 -11.05 -17.93 -4.66
C ASP A 79 -9.92 -17.10 -5.29
N LEU A 80 -9.27 -17.66 -6.31
CA LEU A 80 -8.20 -17.01 -7.05
C LEU A 80 -8.78 -16.04 -8.11
N LYS A 81 -9.76 -15.22 -7.69
CA LYS A 81 -10.37 -14.18 -8.51
C LYS A 81 -10.55 -12.89 -7.71
N MET A 82 -10.29 -11.74 -8.38
CA MET A 82 -10.53 -10.41 -7.82
C MET A 82 -11.11 -9.49 -8.91
N GLY A 83 -12.40 -9.20 -8.83
CA GLY A 83 -13.10 -8.58 -9.96
C GLY A 83 -13.11 -9.55 -11.15
N GLU A 84 -12.63 -9.11 -12.31
CA GLU A 84 -12.44 -9.98 -13.47
C GLU A 84 -11.05 -10.63 -13.53
N ALA A 85 -10.07 -10.13 -12.74
CA ALA A 85 -8.71 -10.65 -12.71
C ALA A 85 -8.64 -12.07 -12.17
N ARG A 86 -7.86 -12.91 -12.84
CA ARG A 86 -7.46 -14.24 -12.38
C ARG A 86 -6.13 -14.16 -11.68
N LEU A 87 -6.05 -14.73 -10.50
CA LEU A 87 -4.89 -14.67 -9.63
C LEU A 87 -4.09 -15.96 -9.71
N ASP A 88 -2.77 -15.85 -9.70
CA ASP A 88 -1.91 -17.03 -9.63
C ASP A 88 -1.83 -17.54 -8.19
N ARG A 89 -1.80 -16.62 -7.22
CA ARG A 89 -1.65 -16.94 -5.80
C ARG A 89 -2.02 -15.77 -4.91
N ILE A 90 -2.57 -16.11 -3.74
CA ILE A 90 -2.72 -15.21 -2.59
C ILE A 90 -1.82 -15.72 -1.47
N GLU A 91 -0.96 -14.85 -0.93
CA GLU A 91 -0.12 -15.13 0.23
C GLU A 91 -0.60 -14.30 1.41
N TYR A 92 -0.88 -14.96 2.51
CA TYR A 92 -1.22 -14.35 3.80
C TYR A 92 0.05 -14.24 4.64
N VAL A 93 0.44 -13.04 4.98
CA VAL A 93 1.71 -12.77 5.65
C VAL A 93 1.44 -12.46 7.12
N PHE A 94 2.00 -13.30 7.98
CA PHE A 94 1.96 -13.10 9.43
C PHE A 94 3.32 -12.61 9.92
N TRP A 95 3.32 -11.45 10.55
CA TRP A 95 4.49 -10.88 11.20
C TRP A 95 4.36 -11.04 12.71
N ARG A 96 5.32 -11.74 13.34
CA ARG A 96 5.27 -12.10 14.78
C ARG A 96 3.92 -12.71 15.20
N GLY A 97 3.41 -13.63 14.38
CA GLY A 97 2.15 -14.32 14.63
C GLY A 97 0.88 -13.51 14.28
N LYS A 98 0.98 -12.25 13.88
CA LYS A 98 -0.18 -11.38 13.58
C LYS A 98 -0.34 -11.18 12.08
N PHE A 99 -1.58 -11.28 11.58
CA PHE A 99 -1.89 -11.02 10.17
C PHE A 99 -1.56 -9.58 9.80
N ALA A 100 -0.55 -9.40 8.96
CA ALA A 100 0.01 -8.10 8.64
C ALA A 100 -0.26 -7.65 7.21
N GLU A 101 -0.25 -8.58 6.24
CA GLU A 101 -0.30 -8.25 4.81
C GLU A 101 -0.87 -9.42 4.00
N ALA A 102 -1.58 -9.13 2.92
CA ALA A 102 -1.86 -10.05 1.83
C ALA A 102 -1.05 -9.66 0.60
N ARG A 103 -0.42 -10.65 -0.06
CA ARG A 103 0.29 -10.51 -1.33
C ARG A 103 -0.43 -11.29 -2.40
N ILE A 104 -0.84 -10.63 -3.43
CA ILE A 104 -1.60 -11.19 -4.53
C ILE A 104 -0.74 -11.12 -5.79
N ASN A 105 -0.52 -12.27 -6.42
CA ASN A 105 0.25 -12.38 -7.65
C ASN A 105 -0.69 -12.74 -8.80
N ALA A 106 -0.46 -12.12 -9.94
CA ALA A 106 -1.15 -12.42 -11.19
C ALA A 106 -0.20 -12.23 -12.37
N THR A 107 -0.46 -12.92 -13.49
CA THR A 107 0.36 -12.85 -14.69
C THR A 107 -0.44 -12.21 -15.83
N GLY A 108 0.22 -11.40 -16.64
CA GLY A 108 -0.33 -10.77 -17.84
C GLY A 108 -0.86 -9.35 -17.62
N PRO A 109 -0.81 -8.52 -18.68
CA PRO A 109 -1.26 -7.14 -18.62
C PRO A 109 -2.78 -7.02 -18.43
N GLU A 110 -3.57 -7.99 -18.92
CA GLU A 110 -5.02 -8.00 -18.76
C GLU A 110 -5.41 -8.12 -17.28
N ASN A 111 -4.80 -9.07 -16.56
CA ASN A 111 -5.03 -9.23 -15.11
C ASN A 111 -4.58 -7.99 -14.31
N PHE A 112 -3.52 -7.31 -14.76
CA PHE A 112 -3.12 -6.04 -14.15
C PHE A 112 -4.17 -4.94 -14.36
N ASP A 113 -4.71 -4.80 -15.58
CA ASP A 113 -5.73 -3.81 -15.88
C ASP A 113 -7.04 -4.10 -15.15
N ASP A 114 -7.42 -5.37 -15.04
CA ASP A 114 -8.60 -5.82 -14.28
C ASP A 114 -8.42 -5.55 -12.77
N LEU A 115 -7.26 -5.86 -12.19
CA LEU A 115 -6.93 -5.52 -10.80
C LEU A 115 -6.99 -4.01 -10.57
N LYS A 116 -6.41 -3.22 -11.47
CA LYS A 116 -6.43 -1.75 -11.39
C LYS A 116 -7.87 -1.23 -11.42
N THR A 117 -8.69 -1.72 -12.35
CA THR A 117 -10.10 -1.34 -12.47
C THR A 117 -10.86 -1.68 -11.19
N PHE A 118 -10.74 -2.90 -10.70
CA PHE A 118 -11.35 -3.32 -9.44
C PHE A 118 -10.96 -2.43 -8.25
N LEU A 119 -9.67 -2.12 -8.13
CA LEU A 119 -9.17 -1.29 -7.03
C LEU A 119 -9.67 0.17 -7.14
N PHE A 120 -9.72 0.73 -8.36
CA PHE A 120 -10.24 2.07 -8.61
C PHE A 120 -11.73 2.17 -8.27
N GLU A 121 -12.52 1.18 -8.66
CA GLU A 121 -13.94 1.11 -8.33
C GLU A 121 -14.17 0.97 -6.83
N LYS A 122 -13.37 0.14 -6.18
CA LYS A 122 -13.55 -0.16 -4.75
C LYS A 122 -12.98 0.93 -3.84
N TYR A 123 -11.80 1.44 -4.14
CA TYR A 123 -11.04 2.32 -3.24
C TYR A 123 -10.88 3.75 -3.73
N GLY A 124 -11.22 4.03 -4.97
CA GLY A 124 -11.04 5.34 -5.61
C GLY A 124 -9.80 5.40 -6.50
N THR A 125 -9.82 6.33 -7.45
CA THR A 125 -8.75 6.52 -8.42
C THR A 125 -7.55 7.23 -7.79
N VAL A 126 -6.36 6.73 -8.05
CA VAL A 126 -5.08 7.32 -7.65
C VAL A 126 -4.15 7.46 -8.86
N ASN A 127 -3.17 8.36 -8.76
CA ASN A 127 -2.16 8.51 -9.80
C ASN A 127 -1.04 7.47 -9.64
N LYS A 128 -0.48 7.02 -10.77
CA LYS A 128 0.70 6.15 -10.76
C LYS A 128 1.93 6.97 -10.34
N PHE A 129 2.64 6.50 -9.32
CA PHE A 129 3.87 7.11 -8.84
C PHE A 129 4.96 6.06 -8.68
N GLN A 130 6.16 6.31 -9.20
CA GLN A 130 7.30 5.37 -9.15
C GLN A 130 6.96 3.93 -9.56
N GLY A 131 6.14 3.79 -10.61
CA GLY A 131 5.75 2.48 -11.15
C GLY A 131 4.61 1.78 -10.40
N ALA A 132 4.05 2.37 -9.35
CA ALA A 132 2.96 1.79 -8.56
C ALA A 132 1.72 2.70 -8.52
N TYR A 133 0.55 2.09 -8.38
CA TYR A 133 -0.66 2.73 -7.88
C TYR A 133 -0.75 2.47 -6.38
N SER A 134 -0.86 3.52 -5.55
CA SER A 134 -0.84 3.38 -4.10
C SER A 134 -1.99 4.11 -3.43
N TRP A 135 -2.62 3.44 -2.47
CA TRP A 135 -3.60 4.00 -1.54
C TRP A 135 -3.00 3.97 -0.14
N GLU A 136 -2.88 5.14 0.47
CA GLU A 136 -2.32 5.28 1.80
C GLU A 136 -3.40 5.72 2.78
N GLY A 137 -3.63 4.91 3.81
CA GLY A 137 -4.59 5.16 4.86
C GLY A 137 -4.01 4.98 6.26
N SER A 138 -4.82 5.31 7.26
CA SER A 138 -4.44 5.16 8.68
C SER A 138 -4.48 3.70 9.15
N ILE A 139 -5.30 2.88 8.51
CA ILE A 139 -5.51 1.46 8.85
C ILE A 139 -4.76 0.58 7.86
N THR A 140 -4.89 0.87 6.56
CA THR A 140 -4.41 0.01 5.47
C THR A 140 -3.67 0.81 4.41
N ARG A 141 -2.63 0.20 3.87
CA ARG A 141 -1.97 0.62 2.63
C ARG A 141 -2.14 -0.44 1.55
N ILE A 142 -2.34 0.01 0.31
CA ILE A 142 -2.45 -0.85 -0.87
C ILE A 142 -1.42 -0.37 -1.89
N ALA A 143 -0.74 -1.29 -2.57
CA ALA A 143 0.13 -0.97 -3.70
C ALA A 143 -0.02 -2.01 -4.80
N LEU A 144 -0.29 -1.56 -6.03
CA LEU A 144 -0.35 -2.38 -7.24
C LEU A 144 0.80 -2.00 -8.16
N ARG A 145 1.61 -3.00 -8.54
CA ARG A 145 2.75 -2.86 -9.46
C ARG A 145 2.64 -3.86 -10.59
N TYR A 146 3.20 -3.49 -11.74
CA TYR A 146 3.40 -4.37 -12.88
C TYR A 146 4.87 -4.37 -13.29
N ASP A 147 5.43 -5.57 -13.42
CA ASP A 147 6.76 -5.77 -13.98
C ASP A 147 6.62 -6.10 -15.47
N GLU A 148 7.02 -5.15 -16.31
CA GLU A 148 6.93 -5.28 -17.75
C GLU A 148 7.83 -6.39 -18.31
N SER A 149 8.96 -6.67 -17.67
CA SER A 149 9.92 -7.67 -18.11
C SER A 149 9.47 -9.09 -17.78
N ALA A 150 8.97 -9.29 -16.56
CA ALA A 150 8.46 -10.55 -16.07
C ALA A 150 7.00 -10.81 -16.46
N LYS A 151 6.28 -9.77 -16.94
CA LYS A 151 4.84 -9.81 -17.21
C LYS A 151 4.01 -10.20 -15.98
N THR A 152 4.42 -9.79 -14.78
CA THR A 152 3.77 -10.13 -13.52
C THR A 152 3.23 -8.92 -12.80
N CYS A 153 2.10 -9.11 -12.11
CA CYS A 153 1.51 -8.13 -11.21
C CYS A 153 1.79 -8.54 -9.77
N LEU A 154 2.10 -7.56 -8.93
CA LEU A 154 2.10 -7.71 -7.49
C LEU A 154 1.16 -6.67 -6.88
N LEU A 155 0.12 -7.14 -6.23
CA LEU A 155 -0.75 -6.34 -5.37
C LEU A 155 -0.45 -6.68 -3.92
N THR A 156 -0.11 -5.67 -3.12
CA THR A 156 0.04 -5.79 -1.67
C THR A 156 -1.06 -5.00 -0.97
N ILE A 157 -1.68 -5.60 0.04
CA ILE A 157 -2.68 -4.98 0.90
C ILE A 157 -2.26 -5.27 2.33
N GLY A 158 -1.98 -4.26 3.16
CA GLY A 158 -1.41 -4.52 4.48
C GLY A 158 -1.72 -3.45 5.52
N SER A 159 -1.55 -3.85 6.78
CA SER A 159 -1.74 -3.00 7.95
C SER A 159 -0.70 -1.88 8.00
N THR A 160 -1.14 -0.63 7.98
CA THR A 160 -0.25 0.53 8.19
C THR A 160 0.45 0.47 9.55
N LYS A 161 -0.29 0.08 10.59
CA LYS A 161 0.25 -0.02 11.96
C LYS A 161 1.35 -1.08 12.06
N LEU A 162 1.09 -2.32 11.62
CA LEU A 162 2.06 -3.42 11.73
C LEU A 162 3.29 -3.18 10.85
N ALA A 163 3.11 -2.62 9.66
CA ALA A 163 4.23 -2.24 8.81
C ALA A 163 5.11 -1.15 9.44
N THR A 164 4.51 -0.17 10.13
CA THR A 164 5.27 0.86 10.86
C THR A 164 6.03 0.25 12.04
N GLN A 165 5.45 -0.70 12.75
CA GLN A 165 6.12 -1.43 13.82
C GLN A 165 7.29 -2.26 13.29
N GLU A 166 7.10 -3.00 12.19
CA GLU A 166 8.16 -3.79 11.56
C GLU A 166 9.37 -2.92 11.19
N VAL A 167 9.12 -1.76 10.58
CA VAL A 167 10.18 -0.80 10.23
C VAL A 167 10.92 -0.31 11.47
N LYS A 168 10.22 0.04 12.55
CA LYS A 168 10.84 0.47 13.81
C LYS A 168 11.72 -0.62 14.40
N ASP A 169 11.23 -1.85 14.47
CA ASP A 169 11.98 -2.99 15.00
C ASP A 169 13.30 -3.23 14.25
N ILE A 170 13.32 -3.04 12.93
CA ILE A 170 14.54 -3.16 12.12
C ILE A 170 15.53 -2.05 12.52
N PHE A 171 15.09 -0.80 12.59
CA PHE A 171 15.98 0.34 12.90
C PHE A 171 16.47 0.37 14.34
N GLU A 172 15.73 -0.21 15.30
CA GLU A 172 16.17 -0.29 16.69
C GLU A 172 17.26 -1.34 16.87
N LYS A 173 17.17 -2.47 16.14
CA LYS A 173 18.19 -3.53 16.17
C LYS A 173 19.52 -3.17 15.48
N ASP A 174 19.52 -2.25 14.54
CA ASP A 174 20.74 -1.78 13.87
C ASP A 174 21.58 -0.82 14.76
N LYS A 175 21.12 -0.51 15.98
CA LYS A 175 21.79 0.42 16.91
C LYS A 175 22.56 -0.27 18.04
N ASP A 176 22.36 -1.56 18.22
CA ASP A 176 23.02 -2.41 19.20
C ASP A 176 24.16 -3.24 18.56
#